data_11760c9c93dee022491d0bbd07f98aa1
#
_entry.id   11760c9c93dee022491d0bbd07f98aa1
#
_cell.length_a   1.000
_cell.length_b   1.000
_cell.length_c   1.000
_cell.angle_alpha   90.00
_cell.angle_beta   90.00
_cell.angle_gamma   90.00
#
_symmetry.space_group_name_H-M   'P 1'
#
loop_
_entity.id
_entity.type
_entity.pdbx_description
1 polymer ?
#
loop_
_entity_poly.entity_id
_entity_poly.type
_entity_poly.pdbx_seq_one_letter_code
_entity_poly.pdbx_strand_id
1 'polypeptide(L)'
;MMSKKITLLATLFLSLFFLTACMSDFQSYFKPEETSSRASSKKQEKSEKEASSSKKSSKASSSKKEKKEFQTETSSSKKMEELPANASEAPTDKIYATGDSVVYYRKDGDTLEAATPDYEGYTKKFVQKILGEPENVLNDPKYLVETFSEKERENLVKLYQEGHLTDEQLRAFWAGAIDIAQATRFGQTYTVYIYKQGQVQLVFKEDNLIYITPNPEVLYFN
;
A
#
# COMPACT_ATOMS: atom_id res chain seq x y z
N MET A 1 48.17 1.77 22.46
CA MET A 1 47.47 2.11 21.21
C MET A 1 46.37 1.10 20.84
N MET A 2 45.64 0.55 21.81
CA MET A 2 44.62 -0.50 21.61
C MET A 2 43.20 -0.10 21.98
N SER A 3 42.94 1.11 22.45
CA SER A 3 41.62 1.51 22.96
C SER A 3 40.64 2.05 21.90
N LYS A 4 41.12 2.53 20.74
CA LYS A 4 40.25 3.17 19.71
C LYS A 4 39.56 2.19 18.76
N LYS A 5 40.00 0.94 18.66
CA LYS A 5 39.42 -0.07 17.76
C LYS A 5 38.24 -0.80 18.36
N ILE A 6 38.11 -0.85 19.68
CA ILE A 6 37.00 -1.54 20.36
C ILE A 6 35.74 -0.67 20.36
N THR A 7 35.90 0.65 20.42
CA THR A 7 34.74 1.57 20.42
C THR A 7 34.04 1.62 19.06
N LEU A 8 34.76 1.43 17.96
CA LEU A 8 34.20 1.44 16.60
C LEU A 8 33.37 0.17 16.31
N LEU A 9 33.76 -0.96 16.90
CA LEU A 9 33.02 -2.22 16.72
C LEU A 9 31.72 -2.24 17.52
N ALA A 10 31.71 -1.61 18.70
CA ALA A 10 30.50 -1.55 19.54
C ALA A 10 29.42 -0.65 18.95
N THR A 11 29.80 0.43 18.26
CA THR A 11 28.83 1.32 17.59
C THR A 11 28.25 0.70 16.33
N LEU A 12 28.99 -0.18 15.64
CA LEU A 12 28.49 -0.89 14.46
C LEU A 12 27.45 -1.95 14.82
N PHE A 13 27.61 -2.62 15.99
CA PHE A 13 26.64 -3.62 16.45
C PHE A 13 25.35 -3.00 17.00
N LEU A 14 25.42 -1.79 17.55
CA LEU A 14 24.25 -1.12 18.10
C LEU A 14 23.30 -0.60 16.98
N SER A 15 23.86 -0.24 15.82
CA SER A 15 23.06 0.24 14.67
C SER A 15 22.29 -0.88 13.95
N LEU A 16 22.75 -2.13 14.06
CA LEU A 16 22.05 -3.30 13.44
C LEU A 16 20.80 -3.74 14.22
N PHE A 17 20.72 -3.41 15.52
CA PHE A 17 19.54 -3.81 16.32
C PHE A 17 18.33 -2.90 16.16
N PHE A 18 18.50 -1.67 15.64
CA PHE A 18 17.38 -0.75 15.43
C PHE A 18 16.59 -1.01 14.12
N LEU A 19 17.17 -1.74 13.17
CA LEU A 19 16.51 -2.05 11.90
C LEU A 19 15.48 -3.17 11.98
N THR A 20 15.52 -4.00 13.04
CA THR A 20 14.58 -5.12 13.19
C THR A 20 13.29 -4.77 13.94
N ALA A 21 13.24 -3.63 14.64
CA ALA A 21 12.08 -3.25 15.46
C ALA A 21 10.92 -2.64 14.65
N CYS A 22 11.18 -2.08 13.47
CA CYS A 22 10.12 -1.44 12.66
C CYS A 22 9.33 -2.41 11.78
N MET A 23 9.79 -3.66 11.58
CA MET A 23 9.08 -4.61 10.71
C MET A 23 8.07 -5.50 11.44
N SER A 24 8.12 -5.58 12.78
CA SER A 24 7.20 -6.46 13.53
C SER A 24 5.80 -5.89 13.68
N ASP A 25 5.63 -4.57 13.61
CA ASP A 25 4.30 -3.96 13.73
C ASP A 25 3.45 -4.08 12.47
N PHE A 26 4.08 -4.27 11.30
CA PHE A 26 3.37 -4.39 10.03
C PHE A 26 2.44 -5.61 9.97
N GLN A 27 2.84 -6.74 10.59
CA GLN A 27 2.05 -7.98 10.51
C GLN A 27 0.89 -8.04 11.51
N SER A 28 0.88 -7.23 12.55
CA SER A 28 -0.18 -7.26 13.57
C SER A 28 -1.50 -6.62 13.11
N TYR A 29 -1.44 -5.73 12.13
CA TYR A 29 -2.62 -5.02 11.60
C TYR A 29 -3.38 -5.78 10.50
N PHE A 30 -2.80 -6.84 9.95
CA PHE A 30 -3.39 -7.61 8.85
C PHE A 30 -3.76 -9.05 9.24
N LYS A 31 -3.98 -9.32 10.53
CA LYS A 31 -4.53 -10.59 10.96
C LYS A 31 -6.05 -10.55 10.74
N PRO A 32 -6.62 -11.42 9.87
CA PRO A 32 -8.07 -11.50 9.75
C PRO A 32 -8.64 -11.92 11.12
N GLU A 33 -9.60 -11.16 11.61
CA GLU A 33 -10.40 -11.56 12.77
C GLU A 33 -11.15 -12.83 12.43
N GLU A 34 -10.67 -13.97 12.89
CA GLU A 34 -11.48 -15.16 12.99
C GLU A 34 -12.59 -14.90 14.01
N THR A 35 -13.80 -14.70 13.50
CA THR A 35 -15.01 -14.65 14.31
C THR A 35 -15.15 -15.95 15.07
N SER A 36 -14.66 -15.98 16.30
CA SER A 36 -14.87 -17.05 17.27
C SER A 36 -16.33 -17.02 17.73
N SER A 37 -17.15 -17.85 17.12
CA SER A 37 -18.43 -18.23 17.71
C SER A 37 -18.19 -19.15 18.90
N ARG A 38 -18.38 -18.59 20.06
CA ARG A 38 -18.33 -19.22 21.37
C ARG A 38 -19.55 -20.12 21.55
N ALA A 39 -19.37 -21.43 21.50
CA ALA A 39 -20.30 -22.37 22.10
C ALA A 39 -19.58 -23.29 23.06
N SER A 40 -19.98 -23.17 24.30
CA SER A 40 -19.60 -23.90 25.47
C SER A 40 -20.12 -25.34 25.41
N SER A 41 -19.32 -26.37 25.69
CA SER A 41 -19.51 -27.30 26.83
C SER A 41 -18.74 -28.61 26.70
N LYS A 42 -17.99 -28.86 27.72
CA LYS A 42 -17.81 -30.06 28.56
C LYS A 42 -17.67 -31.47 27.94
N LYS A 43 -16.49 -32.02 28.19
CA LYS A 43 -16.21 -33.25 29.02
C LYS A 43 -16.19 -34.63 28.34
N GLN A 44 -15.00 -35.24 28.48
CA GLN A 44 -14.66 -36.63 28.75
C GLN A 44 -14.79 -37.66 27.60
N GLU A 45 -13.71 -38.25 27.35
CA GLU A 45 -12.98 -39.44 27.78
C GLU A 45 -12.96 -40.56 26.75
N LYS A 46 -11.75 -40.94 26.35
CA LYS A 46 -11.16 -42.27 26.31
C LYS A 46 -11.57 -43.30 25.23
N SER A 47 -10.51 -43.88 24.70
CA SER A 47 -10.32 -45.27 24.27
C SER A 47 -10.41 -45.58 22.78
N GLU A 48 -9.27 -45.74 22.20
CA GLU A 48 -8.69 -46.97 21.64
C GLU A 48 -9.43 -47.76 20.54
N LYS A 49 -8.65 -47.95 19.51
CA LYS A 49 -8.34 -49.21 18.80
C LYS A 49 -8.96 -49.50 17.43
N GLU A 50 -8.03 -49.58 16.53
CA GLU A 50 -7.80 -50.60 15.49
C GLU A 50 -8.76 -50.74 14.29
N ALA A 51 -8.14 -50.55 13.21
CA ALA A 51 -7.73 -51.48 12.16
C ALA A 51 -8.68 -51.78 11.01
N SER A 52 -8.07 -51.71 9.86
CA SER A 52 -8.22 -52.64 8.75
C SER A 52 -9.12 -52.30 7.58
N SER A 53 -8.47 -51.94 6.50
CA SER A 53 -8.43 -52.72 5.27
C SER A 53 -9.55 -52.63 4.24
N SER A 54 -9.12 -52.27 3.10
CA SER A 54 -9.32 -52.88 1.78
C SER A 54 -10.41 -52.32 0.84
N LYS A 55 -9.92 -51.80 -0.20
CA LYS A 55 -10.04 -52.24 -1.61
C LYS A 55 -11.36 -52.06 -2.38
N LYS A 56 -11.20 -51.30 -3.45
CA LYS A 56 -11.48 -51.64 -4.86
C LYS A 56 -12.79 -51.19 -5.50
N SER A 57 -12.57 -50.36 -6.47
CA SER A 57 -12.95 -50.48 -7.89
C SER A 57 -14.30 -49.95 -8.37
N SER A 58 -14.15 -49.01 -9.26
CA SER A 58 -14.77 -48.89 -10.60
C SER A 58 -16.25 -48.59 -10.75
N LYS A 59 -16.65 -47.57 -11.39
CA LYS A 59 -17.05 -47.57 -12.80
C LYS A 59 -17.92 -46.35 -13.10
N ALA A 60 -17.64 -45.79 -14.23
CA ALA A 60 -18.31 -44.69 -14.88
C ALA A 60 -19.81 -44.78 -14.92
N SER A 61 -20.47 -43.62 -14.81
CA SER A 61 -21.71 -43.37 -15.59
C SER A 61 -21.90 -41.87 -15.73
N SER A 62 -22.00 -41.45 -16.94
CA SER A 62 -22.38 -40.14 -17.42
C SER A 62 -23.81 -39.83 -17.00
N SER A 63 -24.05 -38.62 -16.49
CA SER A 63 -25.35 -37.99 -16.74
C SER A 63 -25.20 -36.47 -16.79
N LYS A 64 -25.50 -36.00 -17.90
CA LYS A 64 -25.78 -34.66 -18.39
C LYS A 64 -26.78 -34.01 -17.44
N LYS A 65 -26.39 -32.87 -16.82
CA LYS A 65 -27.40 -31.98 -16.28
C LYS A 65 -26.94 -30.53 -16.36
N GLU A 66 -27.64 -29.87 -17.22
CA GLU A 66 -28.03 -28.46 -17.24
C GLU A 66 -27.11 -27.43 -16.60
N LYS A 67 -26.53 -26.73 -17.52
CA LYS A 67 -25.93 -25.41 -17.40
C LYS A 67 -27.02 -24.43 -16.97
N LYS A 68 -27.14 -24.15 -15.69
CA LYS A 68 -27.89 -23.00 -15.22
C LYS A 68 -26.99 -21.82 -15.40
N GLU A 69 -27.22 -21.12 -16.46
CA GLU A 69 -26.64 -19.85 -16.81
C GLU A 69 -27.01 -18.85 -15.70
N PHE A 70 -26.06 -18.63 -14.78
CA PHE A 70 -26.13 -17.50 -13.90
C PHE A 70 -25.76 -16.30 -14.75
N GLN A 71 -26.76 -15.56 -15.17
CA GLN A 71 -26.60 -14.25 -15.77
C GLN A 71 -25.91 -13.37 -14.72
N THR A 72 -24.61 -13.30 -14.79
CA THR A 72 -23.85 -12.20 -14.22
C THR A 72 -24.24 -10.98 -15.02
N GLU A 73 -25.07 -10.15 -14.43
CA GLU A 73 -25.34 -8.82 -14.95
C GLU A 73 -23.98 -8.16 -15.21
N THR A 74 -23.76 -7.92 -16.48
CA THR A 74 -22.61 -7.24 -17.02
C THR A 74 -22.58 -5.85 -16.40
N SER A 75 -21.85 -5.72 -15.29
CA SER A 75 -21.36 -4.43 -14.85
C SER A 75 -20.66 -3.82 -16.06
N SER A 76 -21.23 -2.76 -16.58
CA SER A 76 -20.72 -1.91 -17.63
C SER A 76 -19.19 -1.83 -17.51
N SER A 77 -18.47 -2.51 -18.42
CA SER A 77 -17.06 -2.30 -18.61
C SER A 77 -16.88 -0.84 -19.05
N LYS A 78 -16.67 0.06 -18.09
CA LYS A 78 -16.06 1.35 -18.39
C LYS A 78 -14.78 0.99 -19.15
N LYS A 79 -14.74 1.38 -20.43
CA LYS A 79 -13.55 1.40 -21.25
C LYS A 79 -12.46 1.99 -20.34
N MET A 80 -11.44 1.22 -20.00
CA MET A 80 -10.28 1.74 -19.27
C MET A 80 -9.77 2.90 -20.12
N GLU A 81 -9.97 4.12 -19.64
CA GLU A 81 -9.38 5.28 -20.30
C GLU A 81 -7.87 5.15 -20.15
N GLU A 82 -7.19 5.17 -21.27
CA GLU A 82 -5.73 5.19 -21.32
C GLU A 82 -5.26 6.40 -20.52
N LEU A 83 -4.28 6.21 -19.63
CA LEU A 83 -3.71 7.31 -18.87
C LEU A 83 -3.04 8.31 -19.80
N PRO A 84 -3.07 9.62 -19.50
CA PRO A 84 -2.36 10.62 -20.30
C PRO A 84 -0.85 10.39 -20.23
N ALA A 85 -0.13 10.67 -21.31
CA ALA A 85 1.32 10.51 -21.32
C ALA A 85 2.01 11.46 -20.32
N ASN A 86 1.43 12.65 -20.14
CA ASN A 86 1.91 13.67 -19.19
C ASN A 86 0.79 14.64 -18.79
N ALA A 87 1.06 15.50 -17.83
CA ALA A 87 0.10 16.45 -17.28
C ALA A 87 -0.53 17.40 -18.30
N SER A 88 0.15 17.70 -19.42
CA SER A 88 -0.40 18.64 -20.43
C SER A 88 -1.51 18.02 -21.27
N GLU A 89 -1.61 16.71 -21.30
CA GLU A 89 -2.62 15.94 -22.02
C GLU A 89 -3.78 15.51 -21.10
N ALA A 90 -3.58 15.65 -19.80
CA ALA A 90 -4.59 15.28 -18.80
C ALA A 90 -5.74 16.30 -18.72
N PRO A 91 -6.95 15.85 -18.36
CA PRO A 91 -8.00 16.74 -17.89
C PRO A 91 -7.54 17.59 -16.69
N THR A 92 -8.19 18.72 -16.47
CA THR A 92 -7.79 19.67 -15.41
C THR A 92 -8.72 19.66 -14.20
N ASP A 93 -9.52 18.62 -14.05
CA ASP A 93 -10.44 18.45 -12.93
C ASP A 93 -9.77 17.83 -11.68
N LYS A 94 -8.71 17.07 -11.89
CA LYS A 94 -7.88 16.46 -10.84
C LYS A 94 -6.48 16.13 -11.37
N ILE A 95 -5.63 15.56 -10.53
CA ILE A 95 -4.34 14.99 -10.94
C ILE A 95 -4.61 13.61 -11.58
N TYR A 96 -3.90 13.28 -12.63
CA TYR A 96 -3.94 11.98 -13.28
C TYR A 96 -2.57 11.32 -13.19
N ALA A 97 -2.54 10.02 -12.88
CA ALA A 97 -1.34 9.22 -13.13
C ALA A 97 -0.95 9.32 -14.61
N THR A 98 0.32 9.24 -14.95
CA THR A 98 0.82 9.44 -16.31
C THR A 98 1.53 8.20 -16.84
N GLY A 99 1.52 8.06 -18.17
CA GLY A 99 2.19 6.97 -18.85
C GLY A 99 1.60 5.59 -18.54
N ASP A 100 2.45 4.60 -18.47
CA ASP A 100 2.08 3.21 -18.16
C ASP A 100 2.11 2.93 -16.64
N SER A 101 1.75 3.90 -15.82
CA SER A 101 1.79 3.78 -14.36
C SER A 101 0.93 2.61 -13.88
N VAL A 102 1.57 1.67 -13.20
CA VAL A 102 0.90 0.51 -12.60
C VAL A 102 1.19 0.50 -11.11
N VAL A 103 0.12 0.50 -10.31
CA VAL A 103 0.25 0.40 -8.86
C VAL A 103 0.28 -1.08 -8.48
N TYR A 104 1.38 -1.52 -7.91
CA TYR A 104 1.49 -2.89 -7.42
C TYR A 104 2.33 -2.99 -6.15
N TYR A 105 2.08 -4.05 -5.39
CA TYR A 105 2.90 -4.47 -4.27
C TYR A 105 3.09 -5.97 -4.34
N ARG A 106 4.33 -6.42 -4.39
CA ARG A 106 4.66 -7.85 -4.44
C ARG A 106 5.74 -8.18 -3.43
N LYS A 107 5.53 -9.27 -2.71
CA LYS A 107 6.53 -9.88 -1.84
C LYS A 107 6.91 -11.24 -2.38
N ASP A 108 8.19 -11.42 -2.69
CA ASP A 108 8.77 -12.70 -3.10
C ASP A 108 9.92 -13.05 -2.14
N GLY A 109 9.69 -14.01 -1.26
CA GLY A 109 10.59 -14.31 -0.16
C GLY A 109 10.85 -13.10 0.73
N ASP A 110 12.09 -12.65 0.78
CA ASP A 110 12.52 -11.47 1.53
C ASP A 110 12.58 -10.20 0.70
N THR A 111 12.27 -10.29 -0.60
CA THR A 111 12.28 -9.14 -1.51
C THR A 111 10.90 -8.51 -1.55
N LEU A 112 10.88 -7.18 -1.46
CA LEU A 112 9.67 -6.37 -1.64
C LEU A 112 9.82 -5.57 -2.93
N GLU A 113 8.78 -5.59 -3.74
CA GLU A 113 8.65 -4.72 -4.90
C GLU A 113 7.34 -3.96 -4.77
N ALA A 114 7.42 -2.65 -4.87
CA ALA A 114 6.26 -1.77 -4.87
C ALA A 114 6.44 -0.69 -5.94
N ALA A 115 5.36 -0.33 -6.59
CA ALA A 115 5.33 0.80 -7.51
C ALA A 115 4.12 1.68 -7.18
N THR A 116 4.36 2.98 -7.20
CA THR A 116 3.33 4.02 -7.17
C THR A 116 3.25 4.69 -8.53
N PRO A 117 2.14 5.40 -8.85
CA PRO A 117 2.02 6.08 -10.12
C PRO A 117 3.11 7.12 -10.36
N ASP A 118 3.39 7.38 -11.62
CA ASP A 118 4.17 8.52 -12.08
C ASP A 118 3.27 9.73 -12.32
N TYR A 119 3.86 10.93 -12.28
CA TYR A 119 3.15 12.22 -12.41
C TYR A 119 3.93 13.16 -13.30
N GLU A 120 4.30 12.73 -14.52
CA GLU A 120 5.11 13.52 -15.43
C GLU A 120 4.43 14.83 -15.81
N GLY A 121 5.18 15.92 -15.68
CA GLY A 121 4.71 17.27 -16.01
C GLY A 121 3.87 17.97 -14.93
N TYR A 122 3.52 17.30 -13.83
CA TYR A 122 2.85 17.95 -12.70
C TYR A 122 3.84 18.72 -11.84
N THR A 123 3.98 20.01 -12.12
CA THR A 123 4.75 20.96 -11.31
C THR A 123 3.90 21.54 -10.19
N LYS A 124 4.54 22.14 -9.16
CA LYS A 124 3.85 22.88 -8.08
C LYS A 124 2.82 23.85 -8.62
N LYS A 125 3.22 24.67 -9.61
CA LYS A 125 2.34 25.65 -10.24
C LYS A 125 1.16 25.01 -10.97
N PHE A 126 1.38 23.88 -11.65
CA PHE A 126 0.31 23.20 -12.37
C PHE A 126 -0.67 22.52 -11.43
N VAL A 127 -0.17 21.93 -10.35
CA VAL A 127 -1.00 21.39 -9.28
C VAL A 127 -1.86 22.47 -8.63
N GLN A 128 -1.30 23.63 -8.30
CA GLN A 128 -2.06 24.76 -7.74
C GLN A 128 -3.13 25.28 -8.71
N LYS A 129 -2.89 25.22 -10.02
CA LYS A 129 -3.91 25.58 -11.01
C LYS A 129 -5.12 24.62 -10.97
N ILE A 130 -4.90 23.34 -10.66
CA ILE A 130 -5.94 22.30 -10.61
C ILE A 130 -6.63 22.29 -9.26
N LEU A 131 -5.87 22.20 -8.16
CA LEU A 131 -6.37 21.96 -6.81
C LEU A 131 -6.56 23.26 -5.99
N GLY A 132 -6.10 24.40 -6.51
CA GLY A 132 -6.03 25.67 -5.75
C GLY A 132 -4.78 25.73 -4.86
N GLU A 133 -4.72 26.78 -4.03
CA GLU A 133 -3.62 26.95 -3.09
C GLU A 133 -3.68 25.89 -1.98
N PRO A 134 -2.53 25.32 -1.56
CA PRO A 134 -2.50 24.38 -0.45
C PRO A 134 -2.81 25.09 0.87
N GLU A 135 -3.45 24.37 1.78
CA GLU A 135 -3.71 24.84 3.16
C GLU A 135 -2.42 25.07 3.94
N ASN A 136 -1.40 24.25 3.65
CA ASN A 136 -0.10 24.36 4.27
C ASN A 136 1.00 23.87 3.33
N VAL A 137 2.19 24.48 3.45
CA VAL A 137 3.40 24.08 2.72
C VAL A 137 4.49 23.77 3.73
N LEU A 138 5.00 22.56 3.70
CA LEU A 138 6.02 22.09 4.63
C LEU A 138 7.30 21.76 3.87
N ASN A 139 8.42 22.30 4.35
CA ASN A 139 9.77 21.99 3.86
C ASN A 139 10.65 21.41 5.01
N ASP A 140 9.99 20.95 6.08
CA ASP A 140 10.66 20.46 7.27
C ASP A 140 11.01 18.96 7.12
N PRO A 141 12.32 18.60 7.05
CA PRO A 141 12.74 17.20 7.02
C PRO A 141 12.25 16.40 8.23
N LYS A 142 12.09 17.05 9.38
CA LYS A 142 11.60 16.38 10.59
C LYS A 142 10.15 15.90 10.41
N TYR A 143 9.31 16.72 9.77
CA TYR A 143 7.95 16.31 9.43
C TYR A 143 7.95 15.04 8.56
N LEU A 144 8.76 15.03 7.49
CA LEU A 144 8.85 13.90 6.57
C LEU A 144 9.36 12.62 7.23
N VAL A 145 10.31 12.74 8.16
CA VAL A 145 10.90 11.57 8.83
C VAL A 145 10.02 11.03 9.96
N GLU A 146 9.38 11.90 10.73
CA GLU A 146 8.70 11.52 11.98
C GLU A 146 7.17 11.44 11.86
N THR A 147 6.58 12.17 10.91
CA THR A 147 5.12 12.39 10.91
C THR A 147 4.45 11.98 9.59
N PHE A 148 5.08 12.25 8.46
CA PHE A 148 4.48 12.10 7.14
C PHE A 148 3.97 10.67 6.88
N SER A 149 4.85 9.68 7.03
CA SER A 149 4.50 8.28 6.72
C SER A 149 3.41 7.72 7.62
N GLU A 150 3.35 8.18 8.88
CA GLU A 150 2.30 7.75 9.81
C GLU A 150 0.94 8.37 9.48
N LYS A 151 0.91 9.67 9.21
CA LYS A 151 -0.32 10.34 8.75
C LYS A 151 -0.81 9.78 7.41
N GLU A 152 0.12 9.48 6.51
CA GLU A 152 -0.24 8.88 5.23
C GLU A 152 -0.81 7.48 5.41
N ARG A 153 -0.27 6.69 6.33
CA ARG A 153 -0.85 5.40 6.69
C ARG A 153 -2.29 5.53 7.18
N GLU A 154 -2.59 6.52 8.04
CA GLU A 154 -3.94 6.79 8.51
C GLU A 154 -4.89 7.13 7.35
N ASN A 155 -4.46 8.00 6.44
CA ASN A 155 -5.22 8.37 5.24
C ASN A 155 -5.48 7.15 4.34
N LEU A 156 -4.45 6.33 4.10
CA LEU A 156 -4.55 5.14 3.26
C LEU A 156 -5.48 4.08 3.86
N VAL A 157 -5.41 3.85 5.16
CA VAL A 157 -6.30 2.91 5.87
C VAL A 157 -7.76 3.38 5.77
N LYS A 158 -8.01 4.68 5.91
CA LYS A 158 -9.35 5.25 5.74
C LYS A 158 -9.86 5.02 4.31
N LEU A 159 -9.07 5.35 3.29
CA LEU A 159 -9.44 5.14 1.88
C LEU A 159 -9.70 3.66 1.56
N TYR A 160 -8.92 2.75 2.13
CA TYR A 160 -9.14 1.32 2.01
C TYR A 160 -10.46 0.87 2.66
N GLN A 161 -10.77 1.34 3.86
CA GLN A 161 -12.03 1.04 4.56
C GLN A 161 -13.25 1.60 3.83
N GLU A 162 -13.11 2.70 3.11
CA GLU A 162 -14.12 3.30 2.24
C GLU A 162 -14.25 2.58 0.89
N GLY A 163 -13.40 1.59 0.61
CA GLY A 163 -13.42 0.82 -0.64
C GLY A 163 -12.79 1.52 -1.84
N HIS A 164 -12.00 2.55 -1.62
CA HIS A 164 -11.31 3.30 -2.68
C HIS A 164 -9.97 2.69 -3.09
N LEU A 165 -9.40 1.82 -2.27
CA LEU A 165 -8.14 1.14 -2.52
C LEU A 165 -8.28 -0.37 -2.38
N THR A 166 -7.52 -1.12 -3.17
CA THR A 166 -7.25 -2.53 -2.91
C THR A 166 -6.15 -2.70 -1.84
N ASP A 167 -6.00 -3.90 -1.29
CA ASP A 167 -4.93 -4.22 -0.33
C ASP A 167 -3.54 -4.00 -0.95
N GLU A 168 -3.35 -4.35 -2.23
CA GLU A 168 -2.10 -4.09 -2.96
C GLU A 168 -1.82 -2.60 -3.12
N GLN A 169 -2.81 -1.82 -3.53
CA GLN A 169 -2.68 -0.38 -3.71
C GLN A 169 -2.36 0.32 -2.39
N LEU A 170 -3.05 -0.01 -1.30
CA LEU A 170 -2.74 0.49 0.04
C LEU A 170 -1.27 0.24 0.40
N ARG A 171 -0.79 -1.00 0.21
CA ARG A 171 0.59 -1.37 0.53
C ARG A 171 1.61 -0.66 -0.36
N ALA A 172 1.32 -0.51 -1.64
CA ALA A 172 2.19 0.17 -2.59
C ALA A 172 2.35 1.65 -2.24
N PHE A 173 1.24 2.36 -2.01
CA PHE A 173 1.29 3.77 -1.60
C PHE A 173 1.98 3.97 -0.25
N TRP A 174 1.74 3.06 0.71
CA TRP A 174 2.44 3.15 1.98
C TRP A 174 3.94 2.90 1.86
N ALA A 175 4.36 1.93 1.04
CA ALA A 175 5.78 1.73 0.72
C ALA A 175 6.40 2.99 0.13
N GLY A 176 5.73 3.64 -0.83
CA GLY A 176 6.18 4.91 -1.40
C GLY A 176 6.33 6.03 -0.35
N ALA A 177 5.41 6.13 0.60
CA ALA A 177 5.53 7.09 1.70
C ALA A 177 6.71 6.78 2.62
N ILE A 178 6.97 5.51 2.91
CA ILE A 178 8.14 5.07 3.68
C ILE A 178 9.44 5.39 2.95
N ASP A 179 9.49 5.16 1.64
CA ASP A 179 10.68 5.44 0.81
C ASP A 179 11.03 6.94 0.82
N ILE A 180 10.03 7.82 0.76
CA ILE A 180 10.22 9.27 0.90
C ILE A 180 10.81 9.61 2.28
N ALA A 181 10.26 9.05 3.35
CA ALA A 181 10.76 9.27 4.70
C ALA A 181 12.21 8.77 4.86
N GLN A 182 12.53 7.61 4.29
CA GLN A 182 13.89 7.07 4.28
C GLN A 182 14.84 7.92 3.45
N ALA A 183 14.47 8.31 2.23
CA ALA A 183 15.27 9.16 1.38
C ALA A 183 15.58 10.52 2.06
N THR A 184 14.62 11.06 2.83
CA THR A 184 14.82 12.26 3.63
C THR A 184 15.87 12.05 4.73
N ARG A 185 15.88 10.89 5.40
CA ARG A 185 16.95 10.54 6.38
C ARG A 185 18.33 10.49 5.74
N PHE A 186 18.42 10.18 4.45
CA PHE A 186 19.66 10.19 3.68
C PHE A 186 19.96 11.53 3.00
N GLY A 187 19.26 12.61 3.39
CA GLY A 187 19.55 13.97 2.97
C GLY A 187 18.81 14.44 1.71
N GLN A 188 17.87 13.67 1.20
CA GLN A 188 16.97 14.19 0.15
C GLN A 188 16.01 15.22 0.74
N THR A 189 15.73 16.26 -0.03
CA THR A 189 14.84 17.35 0.37
C THR A 189 13.57 17.33 -0.47
N TYR A 190 12.44 17.56 0.19
CA TYR A 190 11.13 17.60 -0.45
C TYR A 190 10.30 18.76 0.09
N THR A 191 9.30 19.15 -0.68
CA THR A 191 8.23 20.06 -0.27
C THR A 191 6.95 19.26 -0.17
N VAL A 192 6.19 19.41 0.91
CA VAL A 192 4.88 18.79 1.08
C VAL A 192 3.79 19.86 1.02
N TYR A 193 2.81 19.66 0.13
CA TYR A 193 1.59 20.45 0.08
C TYR A 193 0.49 19.68 0.79
N ILE A 194 -0.22 20.36 1.69
CA ILE A 194 -1.32 19.80 2.49
C ILE A 194 -2.64 20.37 2.00
N TYR A 195 -3.60 19.48 1.75
CA TYR A 195 -4.96 19.78 1.36
C TYR A 195 -5.95 19.01 2.22
N LYS A 196 -7.22 19.41 2.21
CA LYS A 196 -8.34 18.72 2.86
C LYS A 196 -8.04 18.38 4.33
N GLN A 197 -7.52 19.35 5.07
CA GLN A 197 -7.21 19.21 6.51
C GLN A 197 -6.23 18.05 6.80
N GLY A 198 -5.28 17.83 5.90
CA GLY A 198 -4.26 16.80 6.03
C GLY A 198 -4.66 15.42 5.48
N GLN A 199 -5.85 15.28 4.91
CA GLN A 199 -6.30 14.03 4.27
C GLN A 199 -5.63 13.78 2.92
N VAL A 200 -5.07 14.83 2.32
CA VAL A 200 -4.35 14.75 1.04
C VAL A 200 -3.01 15.44 1.18
N GLN A 201 -1.95 14.71 0.91
CA GLN A 201 -0.58 15.17 0.97
C GLN A 201 0.07 14.96 -0.40
N LEU A 202 0.69 16.00 -0.93
CA LEU A 202 1.44 15.96 -2.18
C LEU A 202 2.91 16.21 -1.86
N VAL A 203 3.79 15.36 -2.35
CA VAL A 203 5.23 15.49 -2.13
C VAL A 203 5.91 15.84 -3.44
N PHE A 204 6.69 16.91 -3.39
CA PHE A 204 7.45 17.40 -4.53
C PHE A 204 8.95 17.26 -4.28
N LYS A 205 9.65 16.71 -5.27
CA LYS A 205 11.10 16.79 -5.35
C LYS A 205 11.44 17.97 -6.29
N GLU A 206 12.09 18.99 -5.74
CA GLU A 206 12.26 20.26 -6.44
C GLU A 206 10.90 20.87 -6.84
N ASP A 207 10.55 20.88 -8.13
CA ASP A 207 9.27 21.37 -8.63
C ASP A 207 8.33 20.25 -9.11
N ASN A 208 8.80 18.99 -9.16
CA ASN A 208 8.06 17.87 -9.73
C ASN A 208 7.30 17.08 -8.66
N LEU A 209 6.02 16.80 -8.91
CA LEU A 209 5.22 15.89 -8.08
C LEU A 209 5.78 14.48 -8.19
N ILE A 210 6.04 13.86 -7.04
CA ILE A 210 6.53 12.47 -6.96
C ILE A 210 5.61 11.55 -6.17
N TYR A 211 4.70 12.12 -5.40
CA TYR A 211 3.75 11.36 -4.59
C TYR A 211 2.52 12.20 -4.29
N ILE A 212 1.36 11.56 -4.25
CA ILE A 212 0.10 12.13 -3.78
C ILE A 212 -0.71 11.06 -3.07
N THR A 213 -1.36 11.42 -1.95
CA THR A 213 -2.36 10.57 -1.31
C THR A 213 -3.42 10.15 -2.33
N PRO A 214 -3.71 8.84 -2.52
CA PRO A 214 -4.59 8.33 -3.57
C PRO A 214 -6.08 8.57 -3.28
N ASN A 215 -6.43 9.80 -2.98
CA ASN A 215 -7.81 10.19 -2.76
C ASN A 215 -8.52 10.38 -4.12
N PRO A 216 -9.66 9.69 -4.37
CA PRO A 216 -10.33 9.70 -5.68
C PRO A 216 -10.88 11.06 -6.10
N GLU A 217 -11.04 12.00 -5.17
CA GLU A 217 -11.47 13.36 -5.49
C GLU A 217 -10.35 14.22 -6.10
N VAL A 218 -9.08 13.84 -5.89
CA VAL A 218 -7.92 14.61 -6.32
C VAL A 218 -6.98 13.86 -7.24
N LEU A 219 -7.03 12.52 -7.25
CA LEU A 219 -6.17 11.66 -8.08
C LEU A 219 -7.00 10.63 -8.84
N TYR A 220 -6.65 10.45 -10.12
CA TYR A 220 -7.07 9.32 -10.94
C TYR A 220 -5.86 8.46 -11.31
N PHE A 221 -5.95 7.15 -11.12
CA PHE A 221 -4.96 6.15 -11.49
C PHE A 221 -5.66 4.81 -11.79
N ASN A 222 -4.95 3.87 -12.44
CA ASN A 222 -5.44 2.54 -12.78
C ASN A 222 -5.04 1.50 -11.73
#